data_58159cbf73f658c779a51b7dbb5146ee
#
_entry.id   58159cbf73f658c779a51b7dbb5146ee
#
_cell.length_a   1.000
_cell.length_b   1.000
_cell.length_c   1.000
_cell.angle_alpha   90.00
_cell.angle_beta   90.00
_cell.angle_gamma   90.00
#
_symmetry.space_group_name_H-M   'P 1'
#
loop_
_entity.id
_entity.type
_entity.pdbx_description
1 polymer ?
#
loop_
_entity_poly.entity_id
_entity_poly.type
_entity_poly.pdbx_seq_one_letter_code
_entity_poly.pdbx_strand_id
1 'polypeptide(L)'
;MSFTTIWAIFLPKVNQSLYFSNKKKVEETSMGQSTVTIYNPEKYKDSQLSIEAAPNEEKVDKPENNEVVEAEQSLINTLYNDFKQSYSDPYVCKLCFWWAVAMGGYLQVYAYMTVLYSYVLEENEDTEFTLYNGAAESLTTLIGALSAFAISKVKWNWYSVGDIFFTVGSVIAAIVLLCCVYCRNLWYIYAFYIIYGMVYQTMLTIAESEVAKRLNKKCYGLIFGFNTFIAVCINTIIIYGVIQGHFIKINIAQQFLIYTALYAILAIFFFGTSILKMFRDEGIVEYN
;
A
#
# COMPACT_ATOMS: atom_id res chain seq x y z
N MET A 1 -15.11 -1.73 -19.68
CA MET A 1 -13.62 -1.71 -19.63
C MET A 1 -13.22 -0.80 -18.50
N SER A 2 -12.59 -1.33 -17.47
CA SER A 2 -12.27 -0.57 -16.26
C SER A 2 -11.13 0.42 -16.52
N PHE A 3 -11.18 1.57 -15.85
CA PHE A 3 -10.20 2.65 -15.91
C PHE A 3 -8.75 2.15 -15.68
N THR A 4 -8.60 1.05 -14.97
CA THR A 4 -7.33 0.36 -14.72
C THR A 4 -6.66 -0.18 -15.97
N THR A 5 -7.41 -0.61 -16.99
CA THR A 5 -6.84 -1.09 -18.28
C THR A 5 -6.27 0.06 -19.10
N ILE A 6 -6.86 1.25 -19.03
CA ILE A 6 -6.36 2.44 -19.73
C ILE A 6 -5.05 2.92 -19.09
N TRP A 7 -4.97 2.91 -17.75
CA TRP A 7 -3.74 3.26 -17.03
C TRP A 7 -2.58 2.29 -17.27
N ALA A 8 -2.86 1.00 -17.46
CA ALA A 8 -1.83 0.01 -17.78
C ALA A 8 -1.12 0.29 -19.12
N ILE A 9 -1.79 0.97 -20.06
CA ILE A 9 -1.21 1.35 -21.37
C ILE A 9 -0.20 2.51 -21.22
N PHE A 10 -0.40 3.39 -20.23
CA PHE A 10 0.46 4.55 -19.95
C PHE A 10 1.62 4.25 -18.99
N LEU A 11 1.66 3.06 -18.39
CA LEU A 11 2.80 2.66 -17.56
C LEU A 11 4.04 2.50 -18.43
N PRO A 12 5.17 3.14 -18.08
CA PRO A 12 6.43 2.96 -18.82
C PRO A 12 6.80 1.48 -18.80
N LYS A 13 7.11 0.95 -19.97
CA LYS A 13 7.52 -0.44 -20.15
C LYS A 13 8.76 -0.69 -19.29
N VAL A 14 8.61 -1.48 -18.22
CA VAL A 14 9.73 -1.87 -17.37
C VAL A 14 10.56 -2.87 -18.18
N ASN A 15 11.65 -2.39 -18.78
CA ASN A 15 12.50 -3.19 -19.65
C ASN A 15 13.32 -4.24 -18.90
N GLN A 16 13.47 -4.13 -17.59
CA GLN A 16 14.15 -5.14 -16.76
C GLN A 16 13.59 -5.14 -15.34
N SER A 17 13.19 -6.30 -14.84
CA SER A 17 12.92 -6.51 -13.43
C SER A 17 14.26 -6.51 -12.68
N LEU A 18 14.36 -5.73 -11.61
CA LEU A 18 15.55 -5.67 -10.75
C LEU A 18 15.95 -7.05 -10.18
N TYR A 19 14.99 -7.96 -10.03
CA TYR A 19 15.22 -9.32 -9.55
C TYR A 19 15.84 -10.25 -10.62
N PHE A 20 15.58 -10.01 -11.91
CA PHE A 20 16.13 -10.79 -13.01
C PHE A 20 17.41 -10.19 -13.61
N SER A 21 17.79 -8.96 -13.24
CA SER A 21 19.00 -8.29 -13.71
C SER A 21 20.28 -8.98 -13.24
N ASN A 22 20.27 -9.64 -12.08
CA ASN A 22 21.43 -10.39 -11.60
C ASN A 22 21.75 -11.64 -12.44
N LYS A 23 20.73 -12.25 -13.08
CA LYS A 23 20.93 -13.42 -13.93
C LYS A 23 21.76 -13.07 -15.16
N LYS A 24 21.49 -11.89 -15.77
CA LYS A 24 22.29 -11.38 -16.91
C LYS A 24 23.71 -10.98 -16.53
N LYS A 25 23.91 -10.44 -15.32
CA LYS A 25 25.26 -10.05 -14.86
C LYS A 25 26.15 -11.25 -14.53
N VAL A 26 25.55 -12.34 -14.06
CA VAL A 26 26.28 -13.62 -13.86
C VAL A 26 26.64 -14.27 -15.18
N GLU A 27 25.74 -14.25 -16.16
CA GLU A 27 26.03 -14.73 -17.51
C GLU A 27 27.09 -13.86 -18.23
N GLU A 28 27.06 -12.54 -18.07
CA GLU A 28 28.08 -11.64 -18.62
C GLU A 28 29.45 -11.77 -17.91
N THR A 29 29.48 -12.13 -16.64
CA THR A 29 30.74 -12.35 -15.90
C THR A 29 31.37 -13.71 -16.21
N SER A 30 30.57 -14.71 -16.57
CA SER A 30 31.09 -16.01 -17.01
C SER A 30 31.54 -16.04 -18.48
N MET A 31 31.09 -15.08 -19.31
CA MET A 31 31.55 -14.88 -20.70
C MET A 31 32.65 -13.83 -20.85
N GLY A 32 33.16 -13.29 -19.76
CA GLY A 32 34.11 -12.18 -19.76
C GLY A 32 35.58 -12.54 -19.98
N GLN A 33 35.91 -13.31 -21.03
CA GLN A 33 37.22 -13.27 -21.68
C GLN A 33 37.08 -13.57 -23.16
N SER A 34 36.52 -12.63 -23.91
CA SER A 34 36.78 -12.51 -25.37
C SER A 34 36.22 -11.17 -25.89
N THR A 35 37.15 -10.27 -26.19
CA THR A 35 37.09 -9.20 -27.21
C THR A 35 35.83 -8.32 -27.30
N VAL A 36 35.99 -7.09 -26.79
CA VAL A 36 35.11 -5.94 -27.09
C VAL A 36 35.11 -5.69 -28.59
N THR A 37 33.99 -5.96 -29.27
CA THR A 37 33.71 -5.42 -30.57
C THR A 37 32.53 -4.45 -30.46
N ILE A 38 32.86 -3.18 -30.67
CA ILE A 38 31.88 -2.07 -30.66
C ILE A 38 30.91 -2.30 -31.83
N TYR A 39 29.63 -2.49 -31.53
CA TYR A 39 28.56 -2.64 -32.48
C TYR A 39 28.22 -1.27 -33.09
N ASN A 40 28.59 -1.07 -34.40
CA ASN A 40 28.20 0.09 -35.18
C ASN A 40 27.08 -0.32 -36.13
N PRO A 41 25.86 0.27 -36.03
CA PRO A 41 24.68 -0.18 -36.80
C PRO A 41 24.63 0.25 -38.27
N GLU A 42 25.65 0.94 -38.80
CA GLU A 42 25.59 1.49 -40.16
C GLU A 42 26.23 0.60 -41.28
N LYS A 43 26.62 -0.65 -40.97
CA LYS A 43 27.32 -1.50 -41.95
C LYS A 43 26.60 -2.80 -42.28
N TYR A 44 25.29 -2.75 -42.43
CA TYR A 44 24.50 -3.92 -42.87
C TYR A 44 23.66 -3.59 -44.11
N LYS A 45 24.34 -3.21 -45.19
CA LYS A 45 23.85 -3.34 -46.57
C LYS A 45 25.02 -3.83 -47.40
N ASP A 46 24.82 -4.93 -48.08
CA ASP A 46 25.68 -5.63 -49.01
C ASP A 46 26.52 -6.77 -48.42
N SER A 47 25.92 -7.94 -48.43
CA SER A 47 26.54 -9.22 -48.84
C SER A 47 25.50 -10.33 -48.79
N GLN A 48 24.77 -10.51 -49.86
CA GLN A 48 24.19 -11.81 -50.19
C GLN A 48 25.29 -12.66 -50.86
N LEU A 49 25.22 -13.94 -50.64
CA LEU A 49 25.88 -15.09 -51.25
C LEU A 49 27.11 -15.64 -50.51
N SER A 50 26.88 -16.71 -49.75
CA SER A 50 27.37 -18.05 -50.08
C SER A 50 26.96 -19.01 -48.98
N ILE A 51 26.13 -19.98 -49.35
CA ILE A 51 25.78 -21.16 -48.57
C ILE A 51 26.99 -22.08 -48.62
N GLU A 52 27.59 -22.38 -47.47
CA GLU A 52 28.39 -23.59 -47.33
C GLU A 52 28.20 -24.23 -45.95
N ALA A 53 28.06 -25.54 -45.99
CA ALA A 53 27.51 -26.46 -45.06
C ALA A 53 28.19 -26.47 -43.68
N ALA A 54 27.37 -26.85 -42.67
CA ALA A 54 27.70 -27.21 -41.31
C ALA A 54 28.84 -28.24 -41.19
N PRO A 55 29.53 -28.36 -40.05
CA PRO A 55 28.94 -29.02 -38.91
C PRO A 55 29.46 -28.51 -37.56
N ASN A 56 28.67 -28.61 -36.57
CA ASN A 56 28.86 -29.09 -35.20
C ASN A 56 27.80 -28.42 -34.31
N GLU A 57 26.82 -29.23 -33.96
CA GLU A 57 25.97 -28.98 -32.83
C GLU A 57 26.87 -28.92 -31.58
N GLU A 58 27.25 -27.72 -31.20
CA GLU A 58 27.71 -27.47 -29.85
C GLU A 58 26.51 -27.60 -28.92
N LYS A 59 26.46 -28.69 -28.18
CA LYS A 59 25.52 -28.90 -27.08
C LYS A 59 25.57 -27.67 -26.20
N VAL A 60 24.55 -26.82 -26.26
CA VAL A 60 24.26 -25.86 -25.25
C VAL A 60 23.88 -26.66 -24.01
N ASP A 61 24.85 -26.88 -23.14
CA ASP A 61 24.60 -27.45 -21.82
C ASP A 61 23.55 -26.56 -21.14
N LYS A 62 22.35 -27.11 -20.99
CA LYS A 62 21.33 -26.49 -20.12
C LYS A 62 21.97 -26.37 -18.74
N PRO A 63 21.91 -25.19 -18.08
CA PRO A 63 22.43 -25.04 -16.73
C PRO A 63 21.86 -26.16 -15.88
N GLU A 64 22.77 -26.86 -15.19
CA GLU A 64 22.44 -28.01 -14.39
C GLU A 64 21.36 -27.58 -13.37
N ASN A 65 20.33 -28.37 -13.20
CA ASN A 65 19.18 -28.05 -12.32
C ASN A 65 19.61 -27.57 -10.92
N ASN A 66 20.80 -27.96 -10.47
CA ASN A 66 21.37 -27.60 -9.17
C ASN A 66 21.80 -26.13 -9.10
N GLU A 67 22.36 -25.53 -10.15
CA GLU A 67 22.76 -24.11 -10.17
C GLU A 67 21.53 -23.18 -10.14
N VAL A 68 20.44 -23.58 -10.79
CA VAL A 68 19.16 -22.82 -10.78
C VAL A 68 18.55 -22.87 -9.38
N VAL A 69 18.57 -24.03 -8.72
CA VAL A 69 18.03 -24.21 -7.36
C VAL A 69 18.85 -23.44 -6.33
N GLU A 70 20.17 -23.44 -6.44
CA GLU A 70 21.05 -22.66 -5.55
C GLU A 70 20.87 -21.15 -5.72
N ALA A 71 20.69 -20.67 -6.95
CA ALA A 71 20.42 -19.27 -7.23
C ALA A 71 19.05 -18.84 -6.69
N GLU A 72 18.02 -19.68 -6.79
CA GLU A 72 16.69 -19.41 -6.23
C GLU A 72 16.71 -19.40 -4.70
N GLN A 73 17.40 -20.34 -4.06
CA GLN A 73 17.56 -20.37 -2.62
C GLN A 73 18.34 -19.16 -2.09
N SER A 74 19.37 -18.73 -2.80
CA SER A 74 20.13 -17.51 -2.47
C SER A 74 19.25 -16.25 -2.56
N LEU A 75 18.37 -16.16 -3.58
CA LEU A 75 17.41 -15.08 -3.73
C LEU A 75 16.39 -15.04 -2.60
N ILE A 76 15.81 -16.19 -2.26
CA ILE A 76 14.83 -16.30 -1.17
C ILE A 76 15.46 -15.91 0.17
N ASN A 77 16.68 -16.37 0.44
CA ASN A 77 17.41 -16.01 1.66
C ASN A 77 17.71 -14.50 1.73
N THR A 78 18.09 -13.90 0.62
CA THR A 78 18.32 -12.44 0.53
C THR A 78 17.03 -11.68 0.78
N LEU A 79 15.90 -12.07 0.15
CA LEU A 79 14.59 -11.47 0.36
C LEU A 79 14.11 -11.61 1.80
N TYR A 80 14.33 -12.78 2.41
CA TYR A 80 13.97 -13.02 3.81
C TYR A 80 14.78 -12.13 4.75
N ASN A 81 16.08 -12.02 4.53
CA ASN A 81 16.96 -11.17 5.33
C ASN A 81 16.58 -9.68 5.19
N ASP A 82 16.35 -9.22 3.97
CA ASP A 82 15.91 -7.84 3.70
C ASP A 82 14.53 -7.57 4.34
N PHE A 83 13.62 -8.53 4.27
CA PHE A 83 12.32 -8.46 4.95
C PHE A 83 12.48 -8.33 6.47
N LYS A 84 13.26 -9.23 7.07
CA LYS A 84 13.54 -9.23 8.51
C LYS A 84 14.20 -7.93 8.95
N GLN A 85 15.16 -7.43 8.19
CA GLN A 85 15.83 -6.17 8.47
C GLN A 85 14.86 -4.98 8.41
N SER A 86 13.94 -4.97 7.43
CA SER A 86 12.94 -3.91 7.27
C SER A 86 11.98 -3.82 8.45
N TYR A 87 11.50 -4.97 8.96
CA TYR A 87 10.64 -5.03 10.14
C TYR A 87 11.39 -4.96 11.48
N SER A 88 12.72 -4.91 11.45
CA SER A 88 13.53 -4.64 12.63
C SER A 88 13.59 -3.15 13.00
N ASP A 89 13.28 -2.25 12.06
CA ASP A 89 13.13 -0.82 12.38
C ASP A 89 11.77 -0.59 13.07
N PRO A 90 11.73 -0.21 14.36
CA PRO A 90 10.48 -0.01 15.08
C PRO A 90 9.62 1.11 14.50
N TYR A 91 10.21 2.07 13.82
CA TYR A 91 9.47 3.13 13.14
C TYR A 91 8.73 2.60 11.91
N VAL A 92 9.39 1.78 11.09
CA VAL A 92 8.76 1.11 9.93
C VAL A 92 7.65 0.18 10.41
N CYS A 93 7.92 -0.64 11.43
CA CYS A 93 6.93 -1.56 11.99
C CYS A 93 5.68 -0.82 12.49
N LYS A 94 5.85 0.32 13.18
CA LYS A 94 4.75 1.16 13.66
C LYS A 94 3.90 1.71 12.52
N LEU A 95 4.52 2.21 11.45
CA LEU A 95 3.81 2.73 10.27
C LEU A 95 3.09 1.61 9.51
N CYS A 96 3.73 0.45 9.33
CA CYS A 96 3.12 -0.72 8.72
C CYS A 96 1.91 -1.23 9.53
N PHE A 97 2.01 -1.20 10.87
CA PHE A 97 0.90 -1.55 11.75
C PHE A 97 -0.29 -0.61 11.54
N TRP A 98 -0.05 0.72 11.59
CA TRP A 98 -1.11 1.70 11.30
C TRP A 98 -1.72 1.46 9.92
N TRP A 99 -0.89 1.30 8.90
CA TRP A 99 -1.33 1.09 7.53
C TRP A 99 -2.23 -0.15 7.41
N ALA A 100 -1.79 -1.30 7.93
CA ALA A 100 -2.56 -2.53 7.85
C ALA A 100 -3.93 -2.42 8.54
N VAL A 101 -3.95 -1.86 9.75
CA VAL A 101 -5.20 -1.71 10.53
C VAL A 101 -6.12 -0.66 9.92
N ALA A 102 -5.58 0.50 9.54
CA ALA A 102 -6.36 1.58 8.93
C ALA A 102 -6.92 1.17 7.56
N MET A 103 -6.13 0.45 6.74
CA MET A 103 -6.58 -0.07 5.45
C MET A 103 -7.69 -1.12 5.63
N GLY A 104 -7.55 -2.02 6.60
CA GLY A 104 -8.61 -2.97 6.94
C GLY A 104 -9.92 -2.27 7.33
N GLY A 105 -9.83 -1.22 8.16
CA GLY A 105 -10.97 -0.38 8.52
C GLY A 105 -11.56 0.40 7.33
N TYR A 106 -10.70 0.95 6.47
CA TYR A 106 -11.13 1.67 5.28
C TYR A 106 -11.92 0.77 4.32
N LEU A 107 -11.45 -0.46 4.09
CA LEU A 107 -12.16 -1.44 3.24
C LEU A 107 -13.54 -1.76 3.79
N GLN A 108 -13.72 -1.80 5.11
CA GLN A 108 -15.01 -2.00 5.74
C GLN A 108 -15.95 -0.81 5.53
N VAL A 109 -15.48 0.40 5.80
CA VAL A 109 -16.26 1.63 5.59
C VAL A 109 -16.67 1.74 4.12
N TYR A 110 -15.74 1.50 3.20
CA TYR A 110 -16.00 1.51 1.76
C TYR A 110 -17.11 0.52 1.37
N ALA A 111 -17.02 -0.72 1.84
CA ALA A 111 -17.97 -1.77 1.48
C ALA A 111 -19.38 -1.54 2.06
N TYR A 112 -19.48 -0.97 3.26
CA TYR A 112 -20.74 -0.86 3.98
C TYR A 112 -21.36 0.55 3.98
N MET A 113 -20.69 1.54 3.40
CA MET A 113 -21.17 2.92 3.38
C MET A 113 -22.51 3.05 2.65
N THR A 114 -22.67 2.34 1.52
CA THR A 114 -23.94 2.31 0.78
C THR A 114 -25.08 1.72 1.60
N VAL A 115 -24.79 0.72 2.43
CA VAL A 115 -25.79 0.13 3.33
C VAL A 115 -26.21 1.12 4.42
N LEU A 116 -25.28 1.94 4.92
CA LEU A 116 -25.58 3.01 5.88
C LEU A 116 -26.50 4.07 5.24
N TYR A 117 -26.25 4.45 3.99
CA TYR A 117 -27.11 5.40 3.28
C TYR A 117 -28.55 4.88 3.15
N SER A 118 -28.71 3.62 2.75
CA SER A 118 -30.03 2.98 2.64
C SER A 118 -30.72 2.90 4.01
N TYR A 119 -29.99 2.55 5.07
CA TYR A 119 -30.51 2.50 6.41
C TYR A 119 -31.06 3.85 6.90
N VAL A 120 -30.31 4.94 6.67
CA VAL A 120 -30.75 6.30 7.06
C VAL A 120 -31.96 6.74 6.25
N LEU A 121 -32.05 6.34 4.99
CA LEU A 121 -33.17 6.66 4.12
C LEU A 121 -34.45 5.98 4.58
N GLU A 122 -34.38 4.67 4.90
CA GLU A 122 -35.48 3.88 5.44
C GLU A 122 -35.99 4.47 6.77
N GLU A 123 -35.07 4.90 7.63
CA GLU A 123 -35.40 5.46 8.94
C GLU A 123 -36.08 6.85 8.84
N ASN A 124 -35.82 7.61 7.78
CA ASN A 124 -36.40 8.91 7.53
C ASN A 124 -37.76 8.82 6.76
N GLU A 125 -38.19 7.61 6.36
CA GLU A 125 -39.40 7.38 5.52
C GLU A 125 -39.36 8.14 4.17
N ASP A 126 -38.17 8.51 3.71
CA ASP A 126 -37.95 9.33 2.54
C ASP A 126 -37.82 8.45 1.29
N THR A 127 -38.92 8.04 0.70
CA THR A 127 -38.99 7.11 -0.44
C THR A 127 -38.71 7.78 -1.79
N GLU A 128 -38.66 9.11 -1.86
CA GLU A 128 -38.45 9.85 -3.12
C GLU A 128 -36.97 10.26 -3.31
N PHE A 129 -36.11 10.07 -2.32
CA PHE A 129 -34.72 10.50 -2.41
C PHE A 129 -33.88 9.61 -3.33
N THR A 130 -33.28 10.21 -4.34
CA THR A 130 -32.35 9.51 -5.24
C THR A 130 -30.97 9.40 -4.57
N LEU A 131 -30.46 8.17 -4.39
CA LEU A 131 -29.13 7.93 -3.84
C LEU A 131 -28.04 8.33 -4.83
N TYR A 132 -27.15 9.23 -4.42
CA TYR A 132 -26.00 9.71 -5.19
C TYR A 132 -24.69 8.99 -4.81
N ASN A 133 -24.76 7.69 -4.54
CA ASN A 133 -23.61 6.88 -4.05
C ASN A 133 -22.39 6.98 -4.98
N GLY A 134 -22.61 6.87 -6.30
CA GLY A 134 -21.53 6.99 -7.28
C GLY A 134 -20.88 8.37 -7.33
N ALA A 135 -21.67 9.43 -7.11
CA ALA A 135 -21.14 10.79 -7.03
C ALA A 135 -20.30 11.00 -5.76
N ALA A 136 -20.79 10.52 -4.61
CA ALA A 136 -20.05 10.57 -3.35
C ALA A 136 -18.73 9.82 -3.45
N GLU A 137 -18.72 8.62 -4.02
CA GLU A 137 -17.53 7.82 -4.24
C GLU A 137 -16.52 8.50 -5.16
N SER A 138 -17.00 9.05 -6.27
CA SER A 138 -16.17 9.78 -7.24
C SER A 138 -15.52 11.02 -6.60
N LEU A 139 -16.28 11.77 -5.80
CA LEU A 139 -15.76 12.93 -5.07
C LEU A 139 -14.75 12.53 -4.00
N THR A 140 -15.02 11.48 -3.25
CA THR A 140 -14.09 10.94 -2.24
C THR A 140 -12.77 10.56 -2.88
N THR A 141 -12.80 9.86 -3.99
CA THR A 141 -11.61 9.45 -4.74
C THR A 141 -10.85 10.66 -5.30
N LEU A 142 -11.55 11.61 -5.90
CA LEU A 142 -10.95 12.82 -6.47
C LEU A 142 -10.29 13.68 -5.39
N ILE A 143 -11.02 13.99 -4.32
CA ILE A 143 -10.50 14.82 -3.21
C ILE A 143 -9.39 14.09 -2.49
N GLY A 144 -9.49 12.77 -2.30
CA GLY A 144 -8.43 11.94 -1.76
C GLY A 144 -7.15 12.00 -2.59
N ALA A 145 -7.25 11.90 -3.92
CA ALA A 145 -6.10 12.01 -4.82
C ALA A 145 -5.46 13.40 -4.78
N LEU A 146 -6.29 14.46 -4.76
CA LEU A 146 -5.78 15.84 -4.64
C LEU A 146 -5.07 16.08 -3.31
N SER A 147 -5.60 15.56 -2.20
CA SER A 147 -4.98 15.67 -0.88
C SER A 147 -3.67 14.89 -0.79
N ALA A 148 -3.60 13.69 -1.35
CA ALA A 148 -2.39 12.89 -1.46
C ALA A 148 -1.30 13.61 -2.29
N PHE A 149 -1.69 14.22 -3.40
CA PHE A 149 -0.79 15.04 -4.21
C PHE A 149 -0.30 16.28 -3.45
N ALA A 150 -1.18 16.99 -2.75
CA ALA A 150 -0.82 18.17 -1.97
C ALA A 150 0.17 17.83 -0.86
N ILE A 151 -0.10 16.77 -0.08
CA ILE A 151 0.76 16.37 1.04
C ILE A 151 2.12 15.84 0.56
N SER A 152 2.21 15.27 -0.63
CA SER A 152 3.48 14.80 -1.20
C SER A 152 4.47 15.94 -1.47
N LYS A 153 4.00 17.19 -1.58
CA LYS A 153 4.83 18.39 -1.74
C LYS A 153 5.35 18.95 -0.42
N VAL A 154 4.80 18.51 0.70
CA VAL A 154 5.17 19.00 2.03
C VAL A 154 6.45 18.32 2.49
N LYS A 155 7.51 19.10 2.66
CA LYS A 155 8.85 18.63 3.07
C LYS A 155 9.03 18.76 4.59
N TRP A 156 8.17 18.09 5.37
CA TRP A 156 8.32 18.04 6.82
C TRP A 156 9.20 16.87 7.26
N ASN A 157 9.79 17.00 8.44
CA ASN A 157 10.47 15.89 9.09
C ASN A 157 9.41 14.97 9.74
N TRP A 158 8.89 14.04 8.94
CA TRP A 158 7.83 13.12 9.37
C TRP A 158 8.24 12.22 10.54
N TYR A 159 9.54 11.99 10.71
CA TYR A 159 10.04 11.25 11.88
C TYR A 159 9.73 11.98 13.19
N SER A 160 9.78 13.31 13.19
CA SER A 160 9.48 14.11 14.39
C SER A 160 7.99 14.38 14.58
N VAL A 161 7.30 14.77 13.51
CA VAL A 161 5.90 15.25 13.56
C VAL A 161 4.89 14.13 13.28
N GLY A 162 5.33 13.02 12.70
CA GLY A 162 4.45 11.95 12.22
C GLY A 162 3.54 11.39 13.29
N ASP A 163 4.04 11.14 14.50
CA ASP A 163 3.24 10.54 15.58
C ASP A 163 2.04 11.42 15.96
N ILE A 164 2.24 12.73 16.05
CA ILE A 164 1.17 13.70 16.32
C ILE A 164 0.20 13.75 15.13
N PHE A 165 0.74 13.75 13.90
CA PHE A 165 -0.07 13.78 12.69
C PHE A 165 -0.98 12.55 12.57
N PHE A 166 -0.43 11.34 12.80
CA PHE A 166 -1.21 10.11 12.80
C PHE A 166 -2.24 10.06 13.93
N THR A 167 -1.91 10.61 15.10
CA THR A 167 -2.86 10.76 16.21
C THR A 167 -4.03 11.65 15.80
N VAL A 168 -3.76 12.87 15.36
CA VAL A 168 -4.79 13.85 15.00
C VAL A 168 -5.65 13.32 13.83
N GLY A 169 -5.03 12.77 12.80
CA GLY A 169 -5.76 12.20 11.67
C GLY A 169 -6.66 11.02 12.07
N SER A 170 -6.19 10.12 12.95
CA SER A 170 -7.01 9.01 13.45
C SER A 170 -8.16 9.49 14.34
N VAL A 171 -7.95 10.55 15.16
CA VAL A 171 -9.02 11.19 15.92
C VAL A 171 -10.07 11.81 15.00
N ILE A 172 -9.64 12.54 13.96
CA ILE A 172 -10.57 13.13 12.99
C ILE A 172 -11.38 12.02 12.28
N ALA A 173 -10.72 10.94 11.84
CA ALA A 173 -11.38 9.80 11.21
C ALA A 173 -12.42 9.16 12.13
N ALA A 174 -12.08 8.96 13.43
CA ALA A 174 -13.02 8.42 14.42
C ALA A 174 -14.21 9.35 14.65
N ILE A 175 -14.00 10.66 14.82
CA ILE A 175 -15.07 11.63 15.01
C ILE A 175 -16.00 11.68 13.81
N VAL A 176 -15.44 11.72 12.59
CA VAL A 176 -16.21 11.80 11.35
C VAL A 176 -17.06 10.54 11.17
N LEU A 177 -16.53 9.35 11.42
CA LEU A 177 -17.29 8.09 11.37
C LEU A 177 -18.39 8.07 12.46
N LEU A 178 -18.10 8.58 13.65
CA LEU A 178 -19.11 8.72 14.73
C LEU A 178 -20.23 9.67 14.30
N CYS A 179 -19.92 10.79 13.66
CA CYS A 179 -20.89 11.71 13.13
C CYS A 179 -21.77 11.04 12.04
N CYS A 180 -21.22 10.17 11.21
CA CYS A 180 -22.01 9.40 10.23
C CYS A 180 -23.08 8.53 10.90
N VAL A 181 -22.78 7.95 12.09
CA VAL A 181 -23.74 7.09 12.82
C VAL A 181 -24.93 7.88 13.37
N TYR A 182 -24.68 9.07 13.91
CA TYR A 182 -25.71 9.86 14.58
C TYR A 182 -26.42 10.87 13.68
N CYS A 183 -25.87 11.12 12.50
CA CYS A 183 -26.46 12.05 11.54
C CYS A 183 -27.63 11.40 10.79
N ARG A 184 -28.75 12.11 10.70
CA ARG A 184 -29.97 11.68 9.99
C ARG A 184 -30.07 12.28 8.60
N ASN A 185 -29.29 13.29 8.30
CA ASN A 185 -29.32 13.95 6.99
C ASN A 185 -28.26 13.36 6.07
N LEU A 186 -28.69 12.80 4.95
CA LEU A 186 -27.86 12.09 4.00
C LEU A 186 -26.75 12.98 3.39
N TRP A 187 -27.04 14.28 3.16
CA TRP A 187 -26.05 15.21 2.62
C TRP A 187 -24.84 15.41 3.55
N TYR A 188 -25.08 15.47 4.87
CA TYR A 188 -23.99 15.54 5.83
C TYR A 188 -23.19 14.24 5.89
N ILE A 189 -23.87 13.09 5.74
CA ILE A 189 -23.15 11.79 5.73
C ILE A 189 -22.26 11.69 4.50
N TYR A 190 -22.71 12.16 3.31
CA TYR A 190 -21.83 12.26 2.13
C TYR A 190 -20.63 13.16 2.39
N ALA A 191 -20.82 14.33 2.98
CA ALA A 191 -19.74 15.25 3.30
C ALA A 191 -18.74 14.62 4.30
N PHE A 192 -19.22 13.95 5.34
CA PHE A 192 -18.38 13.23 6.29
C PHE A 192 -17.59 12.09 5.64
N TYR A 193 -18.21 11.33 4.75
CA TYR A 193 -17.51 10.28 4.01
C TYR A 193 -16.38 10.83 3.13
N ILE A 194 -16.61 11.95 2.46
CA ILE A 194 -15.57 12.61 1.65
C ILE A 194 -14.42 13.08 2.55
N ILE A 195 -14.71 13.68 3.69
CA ILE A 195 -13.69 14.12 4.66
C ILE A 195 -12.90 12.92 5.19
N TYR A 196 -13.59 11.83 5.53
CA TYR A 196 -12.94 10.60 5.98
C TYR A 196 -11.97 10.05 4.93
N GLY A 197 -12.41 9.94 3.66
CA GLY A 197 -11.57 9.46 2.56
C GLY A 197 -10.35 10.37 2.32
N MET A 198 -10.54 11.70 2.40
CA MET A 198 -9.46 12.68 2.29
C MET A 198 -8.40 12.48 3.39
N VAL A 199 -8.82 12.38 4.64
CA VAL A 199 -7.94 12.17 5.79
C VAL A 199 -7.20 10.86 5.66
N TYR A 200 -7.91 9.76 5.35
CA TYR A 200 -7.31 8.45 5.17
C TYR A 200 -6.24 8.45 4.06
N GLN A 201 -6.54 8.97 2.87
CA GLN A 201 -5.60 9.00 1.75
C GLN A 201 -4.37 9.85 2.03
N THR A 202 -4.54 10.96 2.74
CA THR A 202 -3.43 11.80 3.18
C THR A 202 -2.48 11.05 4.11
N MET A 203 -3.03 10.38 5.12
CA MET A 203 -2.25 9.61 6.09
C MET A 203 -1.58 8.40 5.44
N LEU A 204 -2.29 7.69 4.55
CA LEU A 204 -1.76 6.56 3.80
C LEU A 204 -0.55 6.97 2.95
N THR A 205 -0.65 8.07 2.22
CA THR A 205 0.44 8.60 1.38
C THR A 205 1.70 8.90 2.20
N ILE A 206 1.53 9.44 3.40
CA ILE A 206 2.66 9.71 4.29
C ILE A 206 3.25 8.39 4.81
N ALA A 207 2.41 7.45 5.26
CA ALA A 207 2.87 6.16 5.75
C ALA A 207 3.69 5.42 4.70
N GLU A 208 3.16 5.28 3.48
CA GLU A 208 3.83 4.63 2.35
C GLU A 208 5.15 5.33 1.98
N SER A 209 5.15 6.66 1.93
CA SER A 209 6.34 7.43 1.60
C SER A 209 7.44 7.27 2.65
N GLU A 210 7.10 7.32 3.95
CA GLU A 210 8.08 7.17 5.03
C GLU A 210 8.62 5.74 5.14
N VAL A 211 7.77 4.73 4.94
CA VAL A 211 8.18 3.34 4.85
C VAL A 211 9.12 3.16 3.65
N ALA A 212 8.75 3.66 2.47
CA ALA A 212 9.56 3.55 1.26
C ALA A 212 10.96 4.18 1.41
N LYS A 213 11.09 5.30 2.12
CA LYS A 213 12.40 5.96 2.35
C LYS A 213 13.40 5.11 3.15
N ARG A 214 12.89 4.17 3.96
CA ARG A 214 13.70 3.33 4.85
C ARG A 214 13.91 1.91 4.32
N LEU A 215 13.18 1.53 3.29
CA LEU A 215 13.29 0.23 2.68
C LEU A 215 14.40 0.17 1.62
N ASN A 216 15.00 -1.01 1.48
CA ASN A 216 15.81 -1.31 0.32
C ASN A 216 14.90 -1.37 -0.92
N LYS A 217 15.31 -0.74 -2.03
CA LYS A 217 14.54 -0.67 -3.30
C LYS A 217 14.11 -2.04 -3.82
N LYS A 218 14.86 -3.09 -3.50
CA LYS A 218 14.56 -4.48 -3.92
C LYS A 218 13.35 -5.08 -3.18
N CYS A 219 13.00 -4.55 -2.01
CA CYS A 219 11.97 -5.13 -1.12
C CYS A 219 10.65 -4.38 -1.11
N TYR A 220 10.49 -3.28 -1.86
CA TYR A 220 9.26 -2.51 -1.86
C TYR A 220 8.01 -3.37 -2.14
N GLY A 221 8.04 -4.13 -3.24
CA GLY A 221 6.92 -4.97 -3.62
C GLY A 221 6.56 -6.02 -2.57
N LEU A 222 7.57 -6.60 -1.91
CA LEU A 222 7.38 -7.60 -0.86
C LEU A 222 6.73 -6.99 0.39
N ILE A 223 7.25 -5.87 0.89
CA ILE A 223 6.76 -5.21 2.11
C ILE A 223 5.36 -4.64 1.89
N PHE A 224 5.13 -3.97 0.76
CA PHE A 224 3.82 -3.39 0.43
C PHE A 224 2.77 -4.48 0.20
N GLY A 225 3.13 -5.54 -0.53
CA GLY A 225 2.25 -6.70 -0.75
C GLY A 225 1.91 -7.43 0.56
N PHE A 226 2.90 -7.65 1.43
CA PHE A 226 2.69 -8.29 2.72
C PHE A 226 1.80 -7.44 3.63
N ASN A 227 2.02 -6.12 3.68
CA ASN A 227 1.21 -5.22 4.49
C ASN A 227 -0.24 -5.16 4.00
N THR A 228 -0.44 -5.10 2.69
CA THR A 228 -1.79 -5.19 2.07
C THR A 228 -2.45 -6.54 2.37
N PHE A 229 -1.69 -7.64 2.33
CA PHE A 229 -2.20 -8.96 2.70
C PHE A 229 -2.69 -9.00 4.15
N ILE A 230 -1.91 -8.45 5.10
CA ILE A 230 -2.34 -8.34 6.50
C ILE A 230 -3.62 -7.51 6.61
N ALA A 231 -3.72 -6.38 5.90
CA ALA A 231 -4.91 -5.55 5.90
C ALA A 231 -6.16 -6.32 5.43
N VAL A 232 -6.03 -7.12 4.37
CA VAL A 232 -7.13 -7.97 3.87
C VAL A 232 -7.47 -9.07 4.89
N CYS A 233 -6.49 -9.66 5.56
CA CYS A 233 -6.74 -10.62 6.64
C CYS A 233 -7.52 -9.98 7.79
N ILE A 234 -7.13 -8.77 8.24
CA ILE A 234 -7.85 -8.00 9.27
C ILE A 234 -9.28 -7.73 8.82
N ASN A 235 -9.46 -7.26 7.58
CA ASN A 235 -10.76 -7.03 6.96
C ASN A 235 -11.64 -8.31 7.01
N THR A 236 -11.07 -9.45 6.65
CA THR A 236 -11.76 -10.75 6.67
C THR A 236 -12.16 -11.16 8.08
N ILE A 237 -11.27 -10.99 9.07
CA ILE A 237 -11.55 -11.29 10.47
C ILE A 237 -12.71 -10.42 11.00
N ILE A 238 -12.75 -9.14 10.63
CA ILE A 238 -13.84 -8.24 11.01
C ILE A 238 -15.17 -8.72 10.40
N ILE A 239 -15.18 -9.09 9.11
CA ILE A 239 -16.39 -9.58 8.43
C ILE A 239 -16.91 -10.84 9.11
N TYR A 240 -16.10 -11.88 9.21
CA TYR A 240 -16.54 -13.19 9.68
C TYR A 240 -16.64 -13.26 11.21
N GLY A 241 -15.76 -12.58 11.93
CA GLY A 241 -15.74 -12.60 13.40
C GLY A 241 -16.78 -11.69 14.03
N VAL A 242 -17.05 -10.53 13.44
CA VAL A 242 -17.90 -9.50 14.03
C VAL A 242 -19.24 -9.38 13.31
N ILE A 243 -19.23 -9.30 11.97
CA ILE A 243 -20.44 -8.96 11.19
C ILE A 243 -21.29 -10.20 10.91
N GLN A 244 -20.68 -11.30 10.46
CA GLN A 244 -21.36 -12.55 10.10
C GLN A 244 -21.40 -13.58 11.25
N GLY A 245 -20.76 -13.25 12.39
CA GLY A 245 -20.80 -14.13 13.56
C GLY A 245 -22.23 -14.35 14.04
N HIS A 246 -22.66 -15.59 14.12
CA HIS A 246 -24.01 -15.98 14.56
C HIS A 246 -24.33 -15.57 16.02
N PHE A 247 -23.33 -15.04 16.74
CA PHE A 247 -23.44 -14.71 18.16
C PHE A 247 -24.11 -13.35 18.43
N ILE A 248 -24.01 -12.38 17.51
CA ILE A 248 -24.53 -11.02 17.70
C ILE A 248 -25.14 -10.52 16.38
N LYS A 249 -26.45 -10.22 16.40
CA LYS A 249 -27.10 -9.50 15.29
C LYS A 249 -26.72 -8.03 15.38
N ILE A 250 -25.72 -7.62 14.64
CA ILE A 250 -25.20 -6.25 14.63
C ILE A 250 -25.91 -5.44 13.54
N ASN A 251 -26.54 -4.33 13.92
CA ASN A 251 -27.09 -3.35 12.99
C ASN A 251 -25.96 -2.55 12.33
N ILE A 252 -26.22 -1.98 11.14
CA ILE A 252 -25.22 -1.18 10.39
C ILE A 252 -24.66 -0.03 11.22
N ALA A 253 -25.46 0.64 12.03
CA ALA A 253 -25.00 1.69 12.93
C ALA A 253 -23.98 1.17 13.96
N GLN A 254 -24.21 -0.03 14.52
CA GLN A 254 -23.28 -0.67 15.45
C GLN A 254 -21.99 -1.10 14.76
N GLN A 255 -22.03 -1.52 13.49
CA GLN A 255 -20.83 -1.82 12.70
C GLN A 255 -19.95 -0.57 12.55
N PHE A 256 -20.55 0.58 12.24
CA PHE A 256 -19.81 1.85 12.14
C PHE A 256 -19.23 2.31 13.47
N LEU A 257 -19.86 1.99 14.61
CA LEU A 257 -19.26 2.21 15.93
C LEU A 257 -18.00 1.36 16.14
N ILE A 258 -17.99 0.13 15.65
CA ILE A 258 -16.77 -0.73 15.69
C ILE A 258 -15.66 -0.12 14.84
N TYR A 259 -15.97 0.40 13.64
CA TYR A 259 -14.97 1.09 12.83
C TYR A 259 -14.47 2.37 13.48
N THR A 260 -15.36 3.12 14.13
CA THR A 260 -14.98 4.28 14.95
C THR A 260 -14.03 3.90 16.09
N ALA A 261 -14.34 2.82 16.81
CA ALA A 261 -13.50 2.31 17.89
C ALA A 261 -12.10 1.88 17.38
N LEU A 262 -12.03 1.29 16.21
CA LEU A 262 -10.76 0.90 15.58
C LEU A 262 -9.86 2.13 15.35
N TYR A 263 -10.38 3.23 14.80
CA TYR A 263 -9.61 4.46 14.62
C TYR A 263 -9.30 5.16 15.95
N ALA A 264 -10.18 5.06 16.94
CA ALA A 264 -9.90 5.56 18.29
C ALA A 264 -8.74 4.81 18.95
N ILE A 265 -8.67 3.48 18.79
CA ILE A 265 -7.55 2.66 19.27
C ILE A 265 -6.25 3.06 18.58
N LEU A 266 -6.27 3.27 17.27
CA LEU A 266 -5.10 3.77 16.53
C LEU A 266 -4.65 5.14 17.04
N ALA A 267 -5.58 6.05 17.31
CA ALA A 267 -5.28 7.36 17.87
C ALA A 267 -4.61 7.26 19.24
N ILE A 268 -5.14 6.43 20.15
CA ILE A 268 -4.56 6.18 21.47
C ILE A 268 -3.15 5.58 21.35
N PHE A 269 -2.96 4.63 20.45
CA PHE A 269 -1.66 4.01 20.22
C PHE A 269 -0.61 5.04 19.78
N PHE A 270 -0.92 5.87 18.78
CA PHE A 270 0.02 6.88 18.28
C PHE A 270 0.23 8.03 19.27
N PHE A 271 -0.81 8.40 20.03
CA PHE A 271 -0.68 9.35 21.14
C PHE A 271 0.28 8.83 22.20
N GLY A 272 0.14 7.57 22.62
CA GLY A 272 1.06 6.93 23.54
C GLY A 272 2.50 6.92 23.04
N THR A 273 2.73 6.59 21.78
CA THR A 273 4.08 6.63 21.18
C THR A 273 4.66 8.05 21.11
N SER A 274 3.82 9.06 20.88
CA SER A 274 4.22 10.48 20.91
C SER A 274 4.68 10.91 22.29
N ILE A 275 3.93 10.55 23.33
CA ILE A 275 4.28 10.85 24.72
C ILE A 275 5.59 10.16 25.11
N LEU A 276 5.74 8.87 24.83
CA LEU A 276 6.96 8.12 25.13
C LEU A 276 8.20 8.72 24.46
N LYS A 277 8.03 9.23 23.25
CA LYS A 277 9.11 9.92 22.53
C LYS A 277 9.48 11.22 23.22
N MET A 278 8.51 12.02 23.65
CA MET A 278 8.74 13.27 24.34
C MET A 278 9.53 13.07 25.64
N PHE A 279 9.13 12.09 26.48
CA PHE A 279 9.86 11.77 27.71
C PHE A 279 11.27 11.25 27.47
N ARG A 280 11.49 10.50 26.39
CA ARG A 280 12.83 10.03 26.04
C ARG A 280 13.75 11.18 25.60
N ASP A 281 13.21 12.14 24.85
CA ASP A 281 13.98 13.28 24.36
C ASP A 281 14.32 14.25 25.51
N GLU A 282 13.42 14.46 26.50
CA GLU A 282 13.69 15.22 27.73
C GLU A 282 14.73 14.55 28.61
N GLY A 283 14.69 13.24 28.79
CA GLY A 283 15.69 12.50 29.59
C GLY A 283 17.11 12.53 29.03
N ILE A 284 17.29 12.77 27.74
CA ILE A 284 18.61 12.93 27.11
C ILE A 284 19.18 14.33 27.38
N VAL A 285 18.33 15.33 27.50
CA VAL A 285 18.74 16.74 27.77
C VAL A 285 19.19 16.91 29.22
N GLU A 286 18.70 16.10 30.16
CA GLU A 286 19.02 16.20 31.59
C GLU A 286 20.35 15.51 31.96
N TYR A 287 20.93 14.68 31.07
CA TYR A 287 22.19 13.95 31.28
C TYR A 287 23.40 14.54 30.51
N ASN A 288 23.24 15.61 29.76
CA ASN A 288 24.30 16.36 29.07
C ASN A 288 24.47 17.76 29.64
#